data_5188f34587ded21672f397aeba6d0bb2
#
_entry.id   5188f34587ded21672f397aeba6d0bb2
#
_cell.length_a   1.000
_cell.length_b   1.000
_cell.length_c   1.000
_cell.angle_alpha   90.00
_cell.angle_beta   90.00
_cell.angle_gamma   90.00
#
_symmetry.space_group_name_H-M   'P 1'
#
loop_
_entity.id
_entity.type
_entity.pdbx_description
1 polymer ?
#
loop_
_entity_poly.entity_id
_entity_poly.type
_entity_poly.pdbx_seq_one_letter_code
_entity_poly.pdbx_strand_id
1 'polypeptide(L)'
;DDWEKQLITYREKEIEMEQKSLNLQQQALQTDYDLNRLRKSFALDKEEYRMGIKSKAQLEVSEDEYNYKVKNAHLQRESLRHDSAVTVIRKDLIRNDRERERKKYERACERLGNLVVKAPVAGQLSFVKVTPGQQVASGESIAEIKVLDQYKVHTSLSEYYIDRIITGLPATINYQGRKYPLRITKVVPEVKDRTFDVDLVFTGDMPDNVRV
;
A
#
# COMPACT_ATOMS: atom_id res chain seq x y z
N ASP A 1 19.45 10.81 9.63
CA ASP A 1 19.41 12.13 10.31
C ASP A 1 18.31 13.06 9.79
N ASP A 2 18.19 13.26 8.47
CA ASP A 2 17.19 14.19 7.94
C ASP A 2 15.76 13.63 8.02
N TRP A 3 15.58 12.36 7.70
CA TRP A 3 14.31 11.66 7.86
C TRP A 3 13.84 11.61 9.32
N GLU A 4 14.73 11.36 10.27
CA GLU A 4 14.39 11.33 11.69
C GLU A 4 13.91 12.67 12.20
N LYS A 5 14.56 13.77 11.78
CA LYS A 5 14.13 15.14 12.10
C LYS A 5 12.74 15.44 11.52
N GLN A 6 12.50 15.06 10.25
CA GLN A 6 11.20 15.22 9.63
C GLN A 6 10.11 14.40 10.35
N LEU A 7 10.42 13.18 10.77
CA LEU A 7 9.49 12.34 11.51
C LEU A 7 9.08 12.98 12.85
N ILE A 8 10.02 13.60 13.56
CA ILE A 8 9.75 14.34 14.81
C ILE A 8 8.79 15.50 14.51
N THR A 9 9.08 16.29 13.48
CA THR A 9 8.23 17.43 13.07
C THR A 9 6.80 16.99 12.72
N TYR A 10 6.62 15.86 12.05
CA TYR A 10 5.28 15.32 11.77
C TYR A 10 4.56 14.88 13.03
N ARG A 11 5.26 14.27 13.99
CA ARG A 11 4.68 13.88 15.28
C ARG A 11 4.24 15.10 16.09
N GLU A 12 5.06 16.16 16.13
CA GLU A 12 4.69 17.41 16.79
C GLU A 12 3.41 18.02 16.20
N LYS A 13 3.30 18.06 14.87
CA LYS A 13 2.08 18.53 14.20
C LYS A 13 0.87 17.64 14.48
N GLU A 14 1.03 16.33 14.56
CA GLU A 14 -0.05 15.41 14.93
C GLU A 14 -0.54 15.67 16.35
N ILE A 15 0.38 15.85 17.31
CA ILE A 15 0.06 16.18 18.72
C ILE A 15 -0.66 17.54 18.82
N GLU A 16 -0.18 18.55 18.09
CA GLU A 16 -0.83 19.86 18.04
C GLU A 16 -2.29 19.77 17.56
N MET A 17 -2.52 19.00 16.48
CA MET A 17 -3.86 18.80 15.95
C MET A 17 -4.75 17.99 16.91
N GLU A 18 -4.16 17.09 17.67
CA GLU A 18 -4.89 16.31 18.67
C GLU A 18 -5.31 17.19 19.86
N GLN A 19 -4.42 18.02 20.36
CA GLN A 19 -4.73 19.02 21.39
C GLN A 19 -5.84 19.98 20.92
N LYS A 20 -5.75 20.46 19.67
CA LYS A 20 -6.78 21.30 19.09
C LYS A 20 -8.13 20.58 19.04
N SER A 21 -8.16 19.31 18.64
CA SER A 21 -9.38 18.49 18.62
C SER A 21 -10.02 18.37 20.01
N LEU A 22 -9.21 18.12 21.04
CA LEU A 22 -9.68 18.03 22.43
C LEU A 22 -10.24 19.36 22.92
N ASN A 23 -9.58 20.49 22.62
CA ASN A 23 -10.07 21.83 22.99
C ASN A 23 -11.41 22.13 22.32
N LEU A 24 -11.59 21.77 21.03
CA LEU A 24 -12.88 21.96 20.36
C LEU A 24 -13.99 21.11 20.98
N GLN A 25 -13.69 19.86 21.38
CA GLN A 25 -14.65 19.01 22.09
C GLN A 25 -15.03 19.59 23.45
N GLN A 26 -14.06 20.11 24.21
CA GLN A 26 -14.32 20.76 25.49
C GLN A 26 -15.21 21.99 25.33
N GLN A 27 -14.95 22.83 24.32
CA GLN A 27 -15.79 23.99 24.02
C GLN A 27 -17.22 23.60 23.63
N ALA A 28 -17.38 22.53 22.86
CA ALA A 28 -18.67 21.98 22.46
C ALA A 28 -19.46 21.49 23.69
N LEU A 29 -18.83 20.76 24.61
CA LEU A 29 -19.43 20.32 25.85
C LEU A 29 -19.84 21.49 26.74
N GLN A 30 -19.01 22.53 26.86
CA GLN A 30 -19.31 23.72 27.60
C GLN A 30 -20.55 24.46 27.05
N THR A 31 -20.60 24.61 25.71
CA THR A 31 -21.74 25.21 25.02
C THR A 31 -23.04 24.43 25.29
N ASP A 32 -22.98 23.10 25.28
CA ASP A 32 -24.12 22.24 25.57
C ASP A 32 -24.58 22.33 27.03
N TYR A 33 -23.62 22.39 27.94
CA TYR A 33 -23.92 22.60 29.37
C TYR A 33 -24.59 23.93 29.61
N ASP A 34 -24.07 25.03 29.05
CA ASP A 34 -24.62 26.36 29.20
C ASP A 34 -26.04 26.48 28.62
N LEU A 35 -26.27 25.83 27.44
CA LEU A 35 -27.62 25.76 26.90
C LEU A 35 -28.59 24.99 27.78
N ASN A 36 -28.18 23.88 28.36
CA ASN A 36 -29.04 23.12 29.29
C ASN A 36 -29.36 23.90 30.55
N ARG A 37 -28.36 24.62 31.09
CA ARG A 37 -28.56 25.51 32.23
C ARG A 37 -29.53 26.62 31.90
N LEU A 38 -29.37 27.24 30.72
CA LEU A 38 -30.25 28.32 30.26
C LEU A 38 -31.70 27.84 30.07
N ARG A 39 -31.90 26.66 29.52
CA ARG A 39 -33.24 26.05 29.38
C ARG A 39 -33.92 25.83 30.73
N LYS A 40 -33.18 25.35 31.72
CA LYS A 40 -33.71 25.15 33.09
C LYS A 40 -34.07 26.46 33.74
N SER A 41 -33.21 27.52 33.62
CA SER A 41 -33.50 28.85 34.15
C SER A 41 -34.75 29.44 33.53
N PHE A 42 -34.91 29.38 32.22
CA PHE A 42 -36.08 29.89 31.53
C PHE A 42 -37.36 29.11 31.87
N ALA A 43 -37.26 27.78 32.10
CA ALA A 43 -38.38 26.99 32.57
C ALA A 43 -38.86 27.42 33.97
N LEU A 44 -37.93 27.78 34.86
CA LEU A 44 -38.27 28.35 36.17
C LEU A 44 -38.95 29.72 36.04
N ASP A 45 -38.43 30.60 35.18
CA ASP A 45 -39.04 31.92 34.91
C ASP A 45 -40.50 31.79 34.43
N LYS A 46 -40.80 30.81 33.59
CA LYS A 46 -42.18 30.50 33.15
C LYS A 46 -43.08 30.03 34.30
N GLU A 47 -42.53 29.22 35.21
CA GLU A 47 -43.27 28.74 36.37
C GLU A 47 -43.53 29.83 37.36
N GLU A 48 -42.57 30.73 37.62
CA GLU A 48 -42.71 31.92 38.46
C GLU A 48 -43.78 32.88 37.91
N TYR A 49 -43.86 33.03 36.58
CA TYR A 49 -44.92 33.78 35.93
C TYR A 49 -46.29 33.12 36.14
N ARG A 50 -46.43 31.82 36.04
CA ARG A 50 -47.67 31.07 36.26
C ARG A 50 -48.16 31.22 37.70
N MET A 51 -47.21 31.27 38.65
CA MET A 51 -47.50 31.47 40.06
C MET A 51 -47.80 32.96 40.44
N GLY A 52 -47.72 33.86 39.45
CA GLY A 52 -47.92 35.29 39.67
C GLY A 52 -46.78 36.05 40.38
N ILE A 53 -45.60 35.42 40.49
CA ILE A 53 -44.39 35.97 41.08
C ILE A 53 -43.70 36.92 40.09
N LYS A 54 -43.66 36.63 38.83
CA LYS A 54 -43.13 37.48 37.76
C LYS A 54 -44.26 38.17 36.99
N SER A 55 -44.03 39.43 36.58
CA SER A 55 -44.88 40.13 35.64
C SER A 55 -44.70 39.63 34.19
N LYS A 56 -45.68 39.90 33.33
CA LYS A 56 -45.61 39.61 31.91
C LYS A 56 -44.41 40.26 31.25
N ALA A 57 -44.12 41.51 31.54
CA ALA A 57 -42.97 42.24 30.97
C ALA A 57 -41.64 41.60 31.35
N GLN A 58 -41.52 41.11 32.61
CA GLN A 58 -40.31 40.40 33.05
C GLN A 58 -40.14 39.05 32.32
N LEU A 59 -41.23 38.33 32.06
CA LEU A 59 -41.16 37.10 31.28
C LEU A 59 -40.74 37.37 29.82
N GLU A 60 -41.29 38.40 29.18
CA GLU A 60 -40.94 38.79 27.80
C GLU A 60 -39.43 39.11 27.70
N VAL A 61 -38.87 39.85 28.64
CA VAL A 61 -37.42 40.13 28.68
C VAL A 61 -36.61 38.85 28.84
N SER A 62 -37.02 37.94 29.75
CA SER A 62 -36.34 36.64 29.90
C SER A 62 -36.45 35.77 28.64
N GLU A 63 -37.58 35.85 27.93
CA GLU A 63 -37.78 35.11 26.66
C GLU A 63 -36.89 35.65 25.55
N ASP A 64 -36.78 36.94 25.39
CA ASP A 64 -35.91 37.60 24.42
C ASP A 64 -34.43 37.26 24.70
N GLU A 65 -34.01 37.33 25.95
CA GLU A 65 -32.66 36.93 26.35
C GLU A 65 -32.38 35.43 26.07
N TYR A 66 -33.34 34.56 26.41
CA TYR A 66 -33.27 33.17 26.16
C TYR A 66 -33.12 32.90 24.65
N ASN A 67 -33.98 33.49 23.82
CA ASN A 67 -33.99 33.33 22.37
C ASN A 67 -32.67 33.80 21.74
N TYR A 68 -32.15 34.95 22.20
CA TYR A 68 -30.86 35.47 21.75
C TYR A 68 -29.71 34.51 22.10
N LYS A 69 -29.62 34.03 23.34
CA LYS A 69 -28.57 33.10 23.79
C LYS A 69 -28.66 31.77 23.07
N VAL A 70 -29.86 31.24 22.79
CA VAL A 70 -30.05 30.02 22.00
C VAL A 70 -29.53 30.16 20.56
N LYS A 71 -29.85 31.32 19.92
CA LYS A 71 -29.34 31.59 18.56
C LYS A 71 -27.82 31.69 18.54
N ASN A 72 -27.22 32.37 19.50
CA ASN A 72 -25.76 32.45 19.60
C ASN A 72 -25.11 31.09 19.84
N ALA A 73 -25.65 30.28 20.72
CA ALA A 73 -25.13 28.93 20.98
C ALA A 73 -25.28 28.04 19.77
N HIS A 74 -26.31 28.20 18.93
CA HIS A 74 -26.46 27.49 17.67
C HIS A 74 -25.35 27.88 16.71
N LEU A 75 -25.07 29.16 16.49
CA LEU A 75 -23.99 29.65 15.65
C LEU A 75 -22.62 29.16 16.14
N GLN A 76 -22.41 29.19 17.45
CA GLN A 76 -21.17 28.68 18.05
C GLN A 76 -21.00 27.19 17.82
N ARG A 77 -22.06 26.38 17.93
CA ARG A 77 -22.02 24.96 17.57
C ARG A 77 -21.69 24.71 16.10
N GLU A 78 -22.25 25.48 15.18
CA GLU A 78 -21.94 25.40 13.77
C GLU A 78 -20.47 25.73 13.51
N SER A 79 -19.95 26.79 14.12
CA SER A 79 -18.53 27.14 14.04
C SER A 79 -17.63 26.01 14.56
N LEU A 80 -17.95 25.45 15.75
CA LEU A 80 -17.18 24.33 16.32
C LEU A 80 -17.24 23.07 15.46
N ARG A 81 -18.37 22.78 14.83
CA ARG A 81 -18.49 21.67 13.87
C ARG A 81 -17.61 21.89 12.66
N HIS A 82 -17.63 23.09 12.10
CA HIS A 82 -16.78 23.44 10.97
C HIS A 82 -15.30 23.33 11.33
N ASP A 83 -14.87 23.87 12.47
CA ASP A 83 -13.50 23.83 12.95
C ASP A 83 -13.03 22.39 13.23
N SER A 84 -13.94 21.57 13.77
CA SER A 84 -13.68 20.14 13.96
C SER A 84 -13.46 19.42 12.61
N ALA A 85 -14.33 19.67 11.63
CA ALA A 85 -14.18 19.09 10.29
C ALA A 85 -12.86 19.52 9.62
N VAL A 86 -12.51 20.80 9.70
CA VAL A 86 -11.22 21.32 9.21
C VAL A 86 -10.05 20.66 9.92
N THR A 87 -10.15 20.42 11.23
CA THR A 87 -9.09 19.77 12.01
C THR A 87 -8.90 18.31 11.58
N VAL A 88 -9.97 17.58 11.29
CA VAL A 88 -9.90 16.21 10.73
C VAL A 88 -9.18 16.20 9.38
N ILE A 89 -9.58 17.09 8.48
CA ILE A 89 -8.92 17.21 7.16
C ILE A 89 -7.42 17.52 7.30
N ARG A 90 -7.04 18.41 8.22
CA ARG A 90 -5.63 18.72 8.48
C ARG A 90 -4.86 17.54 9.02
N LYS A 91 -5.45 16.73 9.92
CA LYS A 91 -4.84 15.47 10.39
C LYS A 91 -4.57 14.50 9.23
N ASP A 92 -5.52 14.34 8.34
CA ASP A 92 -5.36 13.47 7.17
C ASP A 92 -4.29 13.98 6.20
N LEU A 93 -4.20 15.29 5.99
CA LEU A 93 -3.12 15.89 5.18
C LEU A 93 -1.75 15.62 5.81
N ILE A 94 -1.58 15.82 7.11
CA ILE A 94 -0.32 15.54 7.81
C ILE A 94 0.07 14.06 7.67
N ARG A 95 -0.89 13.14 7.82
CA ARG A 95 -0.64 11.70 7.63
C ARG A 95 -0.20 11.37 6.21
N ASN A 96 -0.88 11.93 5.21
CA ASN A 96 -0.56 11.73 3.81
C ASN A 96 0.83 12.28 3.45
N ASP A 97 1.18 13.44 4.00
CA ASP A 97 2.50 14.03 3.80
C ASP A 97 3.59 13.17 4.42
N ARG A 98 3.41 12.70 5.66
CA ARG A 98 4.32 11.78 6.33
C ARG A 98 4.51 10.48 5.53
N GLU A 99 3.43 9.91 5.00
CA GLU A 99 3.50 8.69 4.21
C GLU A 99 4.23 8.91 2.87
N ARG A 100 4.05 10.07 2.24
CA ARG A 100 4.81 10.44 1.03
C ARG A 100 6.31 10.56 1.30
N GLU A 101 6.69 11.22 2.40
CA GLU A 101 8.09 11.35 2.77
C GLU A 101 8.71 10.01 3.16
N ARG A 102 7.96 9.16 3.87
CA ARG A 102 8.39 7.79 4.15
C ARG A 102 8.69 7.01 2.87
N LYS A 103 7.80 7.06 1.89
CA LYS A 103 8.01 6.39 0.59
C LYS A 103 9.22 6.94 -0.17
N LYS A 104 9.50 8.24 -0.06
CA LYS A 104 10.72 8.82 -0.64
C LYS A 104 11.97 8.26 0.03
N TYR A 105 11.96 8.18 1.36
CA TYR A 105 13.06 7.60 2.12
C TYR A 105 13.29 6.13 1.77
N GLU A 106 12.22 5.32 1.74
CA GLU A 106 12.29 3.90 1.36
C GLU A 106 12.89 3.71 -0.04
N ARG A 107 12.46 4.51 -1.03
CA ARG A 107 13.04 4.50 -2.37
C ARG A 107 14.51 4.92 -2.40
N ALA A 108 14.91 5.87 -1.56
CA ALA A 108 16.31 6.27 -1.45
C ALA A 108 17.16 5.13 -0.86
N CYS A 109 16.67 4.44 0.18
CA CYS A 109 17.32 3.26 0.75
C CYS A 109 17.41 2.11 -0.26
N GLU A 110 16.34 1.86 -1.03
CA GLU A 110 16.33 0.86 -2.10
C GLU A 110 17.38 1.19 -3.18
N ARG A 111 17.46 2.45 -3.62
CA ARG A 111 18.49 2.89 -4.57
C ARG A 111 19.90 2.66 -4.04
N LEU A 112 20.14 2.96 -2.76
CA LEU A 112 21.43 2.67 -2.12
C LEU A 112 21.73 1.17 -2.07
N GLY A 113 20.70 0.35 -1.75
CA GLY A 113 20.83 -1.11 -1.79
C GLY A 113 21.16 -1.65 -3.18
N ASN A 114 20.59 -1.05 -4.22
CA ASN A 114 20.81 -1.43 -5.62
C ASN A 114 22.19 -0.99 -6.18
N LEU A 115 22.95 -0.17 -5.44
CA LEU A 115 24.36 0.10 -5.80
C LEU A 115 25.24 -1.14 -5.68
N VAL A 116 24.83 -2.13 -4.89
CA VAL A 116 25.48 -3.44 -4.80
C VAL A 116 24.65 -4.44 -5.57
N VAL A 117 25.08 -4.76 -6.78
CA VAL A 117 24.41 -5.73 -7.63
C VAL A 117 24.62 -7.14 -7.09
N LYS A 118 23.54 -7.82 -6.75
CA LYS A 118 23.54 -9.19 -6.22
C LYS A 118 22.91 -10.16 -7.23
N ALA A 119 23.35 -11.41 -7.19
CA ALA A 119 22.73 -12.48 -7.96
C ALA A 119 21.26 -12.67 -7.53
N PRO A 120 20.28 -12.57 -8.44
CA PRO A 120 18.86 -12.73 -8.10
C PRO A 120 18.48 -14.20 -7.85
N VAL A 121 19.28 -15.14 -8.36
CA VAL A 121 19.07 -16.60 -8.26
C VAL A 121 20.39 -17.30 -7.96
N ALA A 122 20.30 -18.46 -7.33
CA ALA A 122 21.45 -19.35 -7.20
C ALA A 122 21.82 -19.92 -8.58
N GLY A 123 23.11 -19.97 -8.88
CA GLY A 123 23.59 -20.47 -10.16
C GLY A 123 25.08 -20.21 -10.37
N GLN A 124 25.57 -20.58 -11.52
CA GLN A 124 26.95 -20.34 -11.92
C GLN A 124 27.06 -19.04 -12.72
N LEU A 125 27.94 -18.14 -12.29
CA LEU A 125 28.27 -16.93 -13.05
C LEU A 125 28.93 -17.35 -14.37
N SER A 126 28.27 -17.07 -15.50
CA SER A 126 28.77 -17.44 -16.84
C SER A 126 29.85 -16.45 -17.29
N PHE A 127 29.51 -15.19 -17.26
CA PHE A 127 30.49 -14.13 -17.56
C PHE A 127 30.00 -12.78 -17.01
N VAL A 128 30.95 -11.85 -16.85
CA VAL A 128 30.73 -10.46 -16.50
C VAL A 128 31.12 -9.61 -17.70
N LYS A 129 30.18 -8.81 -18.20
CA LYS A 129 30.38 -7.98 -19.41
C LYS A 129 31.07 -6.65 -19.14
N VAL A 130 31.07 -6.22 -17.88
CA VAL A 130 31.51 -4.88 -17.48
C VAL A 130 32.87 -4.89 -16.79
N THR A 131 33.64 -3.83 -16.99
CA THR A 131 34.93 -3.62 -16.34
C THR A 131 34.85 -2.48 -15.31
N PRO A 132 35.69 -2.51 -14.26
CA PRO A 132 35.73 -1.42 -13.30
C PRO A 132 35.95 -0.06 -13.97
N GLY A 133 35.15 0.94 -13.61
CA GLY A 133 35.19 2.29 -14.19
C GLY A 133 34.34 2.46 -15.46
N GLN A 134 33.75 1.41 -15.98
CA GLN A 134 32.85 1.49 -17.13
C GLN A 134 31.49 2.08 -16.73
N GLN A 135 30.97 2.99 -17.56
CA GLN A 135 29.60 3.48 -17.44
C GLN A 135 28.64 2.47 -18.07
N VAL A 136 27.61 2.08 -17.31
CA VAL A 136 26.57 1.12 -17.75
C VAL A 136 25.27 1.87 -17.99
N ALA A 137 24.65 1.67 -19.14
CA ALA A 137 23.37 2.26 -19.48
C ALA A 137 22.21 1.51 -18.82
N SER A 138 21.08 2.19 -18.65
CA SER A 138 19.85 1.54 -18.14
C SER A 138 19.38 0.42 -19.10
N GLY A 139 19.16 -0.78 -18.55
CA GLY A 139 18.74 -1.94 -19.32
C GLY A 139 19.90 -2.74 -19.95
N GLU A 140 21.14 -2.33 -19.76
CA GLU A 140 22.30 -3.05 -20.23
C GLU A 140 22.58 -4.28 -19.34
N SER A 141 22.90 -5.42 -19.98
CA SER A 141 23.25 -6.65 -19.26
C SER A 141 24.67 -6.57 -18.74
N ILE A 142 24.84 -6.70 -17.43
CA ILE A 142 26.15 -6.62 -16.74
C ILE A 142 26.79 -7.98 -16.51
N ALA A 143 25.98 -9.02 -16.33
CA ALA A 143 26.44 -10.39 -16.09
C ALA A 143 25.35 -11.39 -16.47
N GLU A 144 25.72 -12.64 -16.62
CA GLU A 144 24.80 -13.75 -16.89
C GLU A 144 25.03 -14.89 -15.89
N ILE A 145 23.91 -15.39 -15.33
CA ILE A 145 23.91 -16.50 -14.39
C ILE A 145 23.22 -17.68 -15.04
N LYS A 146 23.90 -18.83 -15.08
CA LYS A 146 23.31 -20.09 -15.49
C LYS A 146 22.75 -20.82 -14.28
N VAL A 147 21.48 -21.15 -14.34
CA VAL A 147 20.80 -21.99 -13.35
C VAL A 147 21.02 -23.44 -13.76
N LEU A 148 21.73 -24.19 -12.92
CA LEU A 148 22.18 -25.54 -13.27
C LEU A 148 21.33 -26.65 -12.63
N ASP A 149 20.27 -26.29 -11.93
CA ASP A 149 19.39 -27.24 -11.23
C ASP A 149 18.13 -27.60 -12.02
N GLN A 150 17.88 -26.93 -13.14
CA GLN A 150 16.73 -27.19 -13.98
C GLN A 150 17.11 -27.21 -15.45
N TYR A 151 17.07 -28.37 -16.03
CA TYR A 151 17.29 -28.58 -17.48
C TYR A 151 15.99 -28.96 -18.15
N LYS A 152 15.82 -28.49 -19.38
CA LYS A 152 14.81 -28.97 -20.30
C LYS A 152 15.49 -29.51 -21.54
N VAL A 153 14.91 -30.53 -22.13
CA VAL A 153 15.33 -31.07 -23.42
C VAL A 153 14.44 -30.44 -24.48
N HIS A 154 15.05 -29.74 -25.41
CA HIS A 154 14.39 -29.23 -26.61
C HIS A 154 14.77 -30.10 -27.79
N THR A 155 13.78 -30.61 -28.53
CA THR A 155 14.01 -31.47 -29.66
C THR A 155 12.96 -31.25 -30.74
N SER A 156 13.32 -31.47 -32.00
CA SER A 156 12.42 -31.40 -33.13
C SER A 156 12.05 -32.83 -33.56
N LEU A 157 10.77 -33.07 -33.73
CA LEU A 157 10.21 -34.36 -34.16
C LEU A 157 9.59 -34.21 -35.54
N SER A 158 9.58 -35.34 -36.33
CA SER A 158 8.93 -35.34 -37.64
C SER A 158 7.44 -35.07 -37.57
N GLU A 159 6.93 -34.23 -38.49
CA GLU A 159 5.50 -33.88 -38.62
C GLU A 159 4.57 -35.10 -38.66
N TYR A 160 5.07 -36.24 -39.10
CA TYR A 160 4.34 -37.51 -39.14
C TYR A 160 3.77 -37.91 -37.77
N TYR A 161 4.37 -37.46 -36.69
CA TYR A 161 3.97 -37.79 -35.30
C TYR A 161 3.14 -36.72 -34.64
N ILE A 162 2.81 -35.60 -35.30
CA ILE A 162 2.19 -34.42 -34.68
C ILE A 162 0.86 -34.74 -33.97
N ASP A 163 0.04 -35.60 -34.58
CA ASP A 163 -1.27 -36.01 -34.02
C ASP A 163 -1.14 -36.96 -32.82
N ARG A 164 0.02 -37.55 -32.63
CA ARG A 164 0.25 -38.56 -31.57
C ARG A 164 1.01 -38.01 -30.38
N ILE A 165 1.70 -36.90 -30.56
CA ILE A 165 2.52 -36.27 -29.52
C ILE A 165 1.71 -35.18 -28.81
N ILE A 166 1.36 -35.44 -27.57
CA ILE A 166 0.63 -34.51 -26.71
C ILE A 166 1.41 -34.21 -25.43
N THR A 167 1.09 -33.10 -24.80
CA THR A 167 1.65 -32.72 -23.48
C THR A 167 1.29 -33.78 -22.44
N GLY A 168 2.26 -34.09 -21.56
CA GLY A 168 2.08 -35.08 -20.49
C GLY A 168 2.55 -36.49 -20.86
N LEU A 169 2.81 -36.79 -22.13
CA LEU A 169 3.37 -38.11 -22.54
C LEU A 169 4.72 -38.36 -21.90
N PRO A 170 4.98 -39.61 -21.43
CA PRO A 170 6.31 -40.02 -20.98
C PRO A 170 7.25 -40.19 -22.15
N ALA A 171 8.48 -39.82 -21.95
CA ALA A 171 9.56 -40.01 -22.89
C ALA A 171 10.83 -40.50 -22.17
N THR A 172 11.81 -40.98 -22.90
CA THR A 172 13.07 -41.42 -22.32
C THR A 172 14.22 -40.95 -23.21
N ILE A 173 15.22 -40.35 -22.59
CA ILE A 173 16.48 -40.03 -23.28
C ILE A 173 17.60 -40.97 -22.82
N ASN A 174 18.44 -41.39 -23.74
CA ASN A 174 19.66 -42.12 -23.42
C ASN A 174 20.84 -41.12 -23.45
N TYR A 175 21.44 -40.86 -22.32
CA TYR A 175 22.60 -39.98 -22.20
C TYR A 175 23.75 -40.75 -21.52
N GLN A 176 24.88 -40.87 -22.19
CA GLN A 176 26.06 -41.59 -21.71
C GLN A 176 25.76 -43.03 -21.22
N GLY A 177 24.86 -43.73 -21.94
CA GLY A 177 24.54 -45.14 -21.64
C GLY A 177 23.49 -45.31 -20.51
N ARG A 178 23.03 -44.23 -19.88
CA ARG A 178 21.94 -44.25 -18.88
C ARG A 178 20.64 -43.71 -19.47
N LYS A 179 19.53 -44.31 -19.09
CA LYS A 179 18.18 -43.85 -19.50
C LYS A 179 17.61 -42.93 -18.42
N TYR A 180 17.18 -41.74 -18.84
CA TYR A 180 16.56 -40.75 -17.99
C TYR A 180 15.10 -40.55 -18.39
N PRO A 181 14.15 -40.64 -17.45
CA PRO A 181 12.75 -40.43 -17.74
C PRO A 181 12.45 -38.94 -17.91
N LEU A 182 11.66 -38.62 -18.91
CA LEU A 182 11.23 -37.29 -19.28
C LEU A 182 9.71 -37.24 -19.40
N ARG A 183 9.16 -36.06 -19.41
CA ARG A 183 7.76 -35.77 -19.73
C ARG A 183 7.66 -34.59 -20.66
N ILE A 184 6.81 -34.72 -21.68
CA ILE A 184 6.53 -33.63 -22.61
C ILE A 184 5.74 -32.55 -21.89
N THR A 185 6.27 -31.31 -21.84
CA THR A 185 5.64 -30.15 -21.20
C THR A 185 5.07 -29.15 -22.20
N LYS A 186 5.65 -29.11 -23.40
CA LYS A 186 5.20 -28.20 -24.45
C LYS A 186 5.35 -28.87 -25.81
N VAL A 187 4.33 -28.71 -26.64
CA VAL A 187 4.35 -29.07 -28.07
C VAL A 187 4.07 -27.78 -28.83
N VAL A 188 4.94 -27.41 -29.77
CA VAL A 188 4.75 -26.29 -30.69
C VAL A 188 4.16 -26.82 -31.98
N PRO A 189 2.87 -26.58 -32.29
CA PRO A 189 2.21 -27.20 -33.44
C PRO A 189 2.56 -26.55 -34.77
N GLU A 190 3.53 -25.64 -34.79
CA GLU A 190 4.03 -25.02 -36.02
C GLU A 190 5.07 -25.93 -36.69
N VAL A 191 4.74 -26.40 -37.89
CA VAL A 191 5.64 -27.27 -38.66
C VAL A 191 6.58 -26.39 -39.49
N LYS A 192 7.88 -26.57 -39.27
CA LYS A 192 8.97 -26.01 -40.10
C LYS A 192 9.87 -27.13 -40.59
N ASP A 193 10.21 -27.12 -41.84
CA ASP A 193 11.09 -28.14 -42.49
C ASP A 193 10.65 -29.59 -42.19
N ARG A 194 9.33 -29.85 -42.19
CA ARG A 194 8.69 -31.14 -41.87
C ARG A 194 8.96 -31.63 -40.44
N THR A 195 9.26 -30.72 -39.53
CA THR A 195 9.44 -31.01 -38.11
C THR A 195 8.64 -30.03 -37.25
N PHE A 196 8.33 -30.43 -36.03
CA PHE A 196 7.75 -29.60 -35.00
C PHE A 196 8.54 -29.72 -33.69
N ASP A 197 8.55 -28.66 -32.88
CA ASP A 197 9.38 -28.59 -31.69
C ASP A 197 8.62 -29.05 -30.43
N VAL A 198 9.34 -29.75 -29.57
CA VAL A 198 8.84 -30.29 -28.31
C VAL A 198 9.82 -30.00 -27.20
N ASP A 199 9.30 -29.48 -26.09
CA ASP A 199 10.04 -29.31 -24.84
C ASP A 199 9.67 -30.43 -23.86
N LEU A 200 10.70 -31.03 -23.25
CA LEU A 200 10.55 -32.08 -22.25
C LEU A 200 11.31 -31.69 -20.98
N VAL A 201 10.81 -32.12 -19.84
CA VAL A 201 11.49 -31.98 -18.55
C VAL A 201 11.78 -33.35 -17.94
N PHE A 202 12.81 -33.42 -17.14
CA PHE A 202 13.16 -34.63 -16.38
C PHE A 202 12.10 -34.87 -15.29
N THR A 203 11.66 -36.10 -15.11
CA THR A 203 10.68 -36.50 -14.07
C THR A 203 11.32 -37.23 -12.90
N GLY A 204 12.62 -37.45 -12.93
CA GLY A 204 13.43 -38.09 -11.90
C GLY A 204 14.82 -37.52 -11.89
N ASP A 205 15.80 -38.36 -11.63
CA ASP A 205 17.20 -37.97 -11.62
C ASP A 205 17.62 -37.32 -12.93
N MET A 206 18.41 -36.28 -12.84
CA MET A 206 19.01 -35.60 -13.98
C MET A 206 20.45 -36.04 -14.14
N PRO A 207 20.97 -36.04 -15.38
CA PRO A 207 22.37 -36.34 -15.60
C PRO A 207 23.26 -35.25 -14.99
N ASP A 208 24.27 -35.65 -14.23
CA ASP A 208 25.32 -34.75 -13.74
C ASP A 208 26.17 -34.27 -14.92
N ASN A 209 26.59 -33.00 -14.88
CA ASN A 209 27.50 -32.40 -15.87
C ASN A 209 26.98 -32.33 -17.32
N VAL A 210 25.72 -31.95 -17.50
CA VAL A 210 25.21 -31.59 -18.84
C VAL A 210 25.95 -30.38 -19.37
N ARG A 211 26.66 -30.47 -20.46
CA ARG A 211 27.23 -29.32 -21.19
C ARG A 211 26.15 -28.74 -22.07
N VAL A 212 25.75 -27.51 -21.83
CA VAL A 212 24.78 -26.74 -22.61
C VAL A 212 25.52 -25.75 -23.50
#